data_c94c70dbd004499f97f13360c042e3c0
#
_entry.id   c94c70dbd004499f97f13360c042e3c0
#
_cell.length_a   1.000
_cell.length_b   1.000
_cell.length_c   1.000
_cell.angle_alpha   90.00
_cell.angle_beta   90.00
_cell.angle_gamma   90.00
#
_symmetry.space_group_name_H-M   'P 1'
#
loop_
_entity.id
_entity.type
_entity.pdbx_description
1 polymer ?
#
loop_
_entity_poly.entity_id
_entity_poly.type
_entity_poly.pdbx_seq_one_letter_code
_entity_poly.pdbx_strand_id
1 'polypeptide(L)'
;TLQITEIIDNLTDAIREVVTVIQQMIDGIKAEKESTQNTAKSFSVIQQNSVSIQNSIEELTGNTVDLRNSNQTISDSLQTISAVSEELTAHASETMDAETVNTEILETIAAKMKSLVQYIEKQ
;
A
#
# COMPACT_ATOMS: atom_id res chain seq x y z
N THR A 1 68.57 54.86 24.02
CA THR A 1 67.75 54.97 22.78
C THR A 1 67.56 53.64 22.09
N LEU A 2 68.56 52.80 22.00
CA LEU A 2 68.44 51.43 21.36
C LEU A 2 67.45 50.55 22.08
N GLN A 3 67.42 50.49 23.40
CA GLN A 3 66.45 49.68 24.18
C GLN A 3 64.97 50.11 23.99
N ILE A 4 64.69 51.39 23.81
CA ILE A 4 63.37 51.94 23.59
C ILE A 4 62.85 51.50 22.19
N THR A 5 63.73 51.56 21.18
CA THR A 5 63.37 51.11 19.83
C THR A 5 63.03 49.64 19.79
N GLU A 6 63.80 48.79 20.47
CA GLU A 6 63.58 47.35 20.57
C GLU A 6 62.23 47.03 21.28
N ILE A 7 61.90 47.81 22.34
CA ILE A 7 60.60 47.67 23.03
C ILE A 7 59.43 48.08 22.13
N ILE A 8 59.63 49.17 21.34
CA ILE A 8 58.58 49.57 20.42
C ILE A 8 58.40 48.62 19.27
N ASP A 9 59.47 48.05 18.73
CA ASP A 9 59.35 46.99 17.69
C ASP A 9 58.63 45.72 18.19
N ASN A 10 59.07 45.25 19.35
CA ASN A 10 58.41 44.11 20.00
C ASN A 10 56.91 44.36 20.27
N LEU A 11 56.56 45.56 20.75
CA LEU A 11 55.16 45.96 20.94
C LEU A 11 54.39 46.02 19.64
N THR A 12 55.00 46.54 18.59
CA THR A 12 54.38 46.60 17.25
C THR A 12 54.13 45.24 16.69
N ASP A 13 55.07 44.31 16.84
CA ASP A 13 54.89 42.93 16.37
C ASP A 13 53.79 42.18 17.20
N ALA A 14 53.75 42.38 18.50
CA ALA A 14 52.68 41.84 19.34
C ALA A 14 51.29 42.38 18.95
N ILE A 15 51.20 43.68 18.61
CA ILE A 15 49.93 44.26 18.13
C ILE A 15 49.55 43.67 16.77
N ARG A 16 50.50 43.45 15.86
CA ARG A 16 50.21 42.79 14.56
C ARG A 16 49.70 41.38 14.74
N GLU A 17 50.29 40.61 15.65
CA GLU A 17 49.82 39.25 15.98
C GLU A 17 48.39 39.27 16.52
N VAL A 18 48.08 40.18 17.44
CA VAL A 18 46.72 40.34 18.00
C VAL A 18 45.73 40.70 16.88
N VAL A 19 46.06 41.63 15.97
CA VAL A 19 45.19 41.98 14.82
C VAL A 19 44.94 40.78 13.92
N THR A 20 45.97 39.97 13.66
CA THR A 20 45.83 38.75 12.86
C THR A 20 44.90 37.75 13.52
N VAL A 21 45.04 37.52 14.83
CA VAL A 21 44.16 36.62 15.60
C VAL A 21 42.70 37.13 15.59
N ILE A 22 42.50 38.44 15.76
CA ILE A 22 41.15 39.04 15.69
C ILE A 22 40.53 38.82 14.30
N GLN A 23 41.29 38.98 13.22
CA GLN A 23 40.78 38.71 11.88
C GLN A 23 40.37 37.27 11.69
N GLN A 24 41.18 36.30 12.16
CA GLN A 24 40.84 34.89 12.15
C GLN A 24 39.57 34.59 12.95
N MET A 25 39.39 35.20 14.12
CA MET A 25 38.18 35.11 14.92
C MET A 25 36.94 35.62 14.18
N ILE A 26 37.07 36.77 13.50
CA ILE A 26 35.96 37.33 12.70
C ILE A 26 35.57 36.38 11.57
N ASP A 27 36.52 35.82 10.87
CA ASP A 27 36.27 34.88 9.78
C ASP A 27 35.65 33.56 10.32
N GLY A 28 36.11 33.07 11.49
CA GLY A 28 35.49 31.94 12.20
C GLY A 28 34.02 32.22 12.58
N ILE A 29 33.74 33.40 13.14
CA ILE A 29 32.36 33.80 13.50
C ILE A 29 31.44 33.85 12.26
N LYS A 30 31.95 34.34 11.11
CA LYS A 30 31.17 34.34 9.85
C LYS A 30 30.85 32.94 9.40
N ALA A 31 31.82 32.02 9.40
CA ALA A 31 31.61 30.62 9.05
C ALA A 31 30.61 29.91 9.98
N GLU A 32 30.72 30.17 11.29
CA GLU A 32 29.76 29.61 12.28
C GLU A 32 28.34 30.15 12.08
N LYS A 33 28.19 31.43 11.77
CA LYS A 33 26.91 32.06 11.43
C LYS A 33 26.27 31.39 10.20
N GLU A 34 27.05 31.17 9.16
CA GLU A 34 26.57 30.47 7.94
C GLU A 34 26.16 29.01 8.24
N SER A 35 26.95 28.29 9.00
CA SER A 35 26.64 26.94 9.45
C SER A 35 25.34 26.88 10.27
N THR A 36 25.16 27.84 11.18
CA THR A 36 23.92 27.94 11.97
C THR A 36 22.70 28.20 11.11
N GLN A 37 22.83 29.10 10.10
CA GLN A 37 21.76 29.37 9.15
C GLN A 37 21.39 28.13 8.31
N ASN A 38 22.38 27.35 7.86
CA ASN A 38 22.17 26.13 7.12
C ASN A 38 21.50 25.06 8.01
N THR A 39 21.88 24.97 9.26
CA THR A 39 21.25 24.10 10.25
C THR A 39 19.76 24.46 10.44
N ALA A 40 19.46 25.75 10.59
CA ALA A 40 18.08 26.22 10.71
C ALA A 40 17.22 25.87 9.47
N LYS A 41 17.79 26.04 8.27
CA LYS A 41 17.13 25.61 7.02
C LYS A 41 16.86 24.11 6.99
N SER A 42 17.83 23.30 7.41
CA SER A 42 17.69 21.83 7.49
C SER A 42 16.57 21.44 8.45
N PHE A 43 16.45 22.07 9.60
CA PHE A 43 15.33 21.86 10.53
C PHE A 43 13.98 22.21 9.92
N SER A 44 13.89 23.30 9.15
CA SER A 44 12.66 23.67 8.43
C SER A 44 12.23 22.59 7.43
N VAL A 45 13.18 22.02 6.68
CA VAL A 45 12.91 20.92 5.74
C VAL A 45 12.46 19.66 6.48
N ILE A 46 13.11 19.32 7.59
CA ILE A 46 12.71 18.17 8.43
C ILE A 46 11.28 18.35 8.93
N GLN A 47 10.93 19.54 9.41
CA GLN A 47 9.57 19.83 9.87
C GLN A 47 8.54 19.67 8.74
N GLN A 48 8.85 20.16 7.55
CA GLN A 48 7.97 20.01 6.38
C GLN A 48 7.80 18.56 5.96
N ASN A 49 8.88 17.78 5.95
CA ASN A 49 8.83 16.35 5.68
C ASN A 49 8.02 15.59 6.74
N SER A 50 8.13 15.97 8.01
CA SER A 50 7.36 15.36 9.09
C SER A 50 5.86 15.57 8.91
N VAL A 51 5.42 16.76 8.50
CA VAL A 51 4.02 17.04 8.17
C VAL A 51 3.55 16.20 6.98
N SER A 52 4.37 16.09 5.94
CA SER A 52 4.05 15.26 4.76
C SER A 52 3.91 13.78 5.12
N ILE A 53 4.77 13.25 5.99
CA ILE A 53 4.68 11.88 6.49
C ILE A 53 3.38 11.70 7.29
N GLN A 54 3.01 12.64 8.13
CA GLN A 54 1.78 12.58 8.90
C GLN A 54 0.54 12.50 8.01
N ASN A 55 0.47 13.34 6.98
CA ASN A 55 -0.62 13.30 5.99
C ASN A 55 -0.67 11.94 5.25
N SER A 56 0.49 11.39 4.87
CA SER A 56 0.56 10.08 4.23
C SER A 56 0.08 8.95 5.15
N ILE A 57 0.36 9.03 6.44
CA ILE A 57 -0.13 8.06 7.44
C ILE A 57 -1.66 8.14 7.57
N GLU A 58 -2.24 9.34 7.56
CA GLU A 58 -3.69 9.52 7.60
C GLU A 58 -4.37 8.93 6.37
N GLU A 59 -3.82 9.17 5.18
CA GLU A 59 -4.30 8.56 3.92
C GLU A 59 -4.19 7.03 3.95
N LEU A 60 -3.06 6.50 4.42
CA LEU A 60 -2.85 5.06 4.55
C LEU A 60 -3.87 4.43 5.51
N THR A 61 -4.21 5.13 6.59
CA THR A 61 -5.22 4.70 7.56
C THR A 61 -6.60 4.64 6.89
N GLY A 62 -6.97 5.65 6.11
CA GLY A 62 -8.21 5.66 5.32
C GLY A 62 -8.27 4.48 4.34
N ASN A 63 -7.24 4.28 3.55
CA ASN A 63 -7.14 3.19 2.59
C ASN A 63 -7.23 1.80 3.26
N THR A 64 -6.71 1.67 4.49
CA THR A 64 -6.80 0.41 5.26
C THR A 64 -8.24 0.12 5.68
N VAL A 65 -9.02 1.14 6.05
CA VAL A 65 -10.45 1.01 6.37
C VAL A 65 -11.23 0.59 5.13
N ASP A 66 -10.97 1.20 3.97
CA ASP A 66 -11.64 0.88 2.70
C ASP A 66 -11.32 -0.56 2.24
N LEU A 67 -10.08 -1.00 2.40
CA LEU A 67 -9.67 -2.37 2.16
C LEU A 67 -10.43 -3.37 3.04
N ARG A 68 -10.60 -3.06 4.32
CA ARG A 68 -11.36 -3.89 5.25
C ARG A 68 -12.82 -4.01 4.84
N ASN A 69 -13.45 -2.90 4.45
CA ASN A 69 -14.83 -2.89 3.96
C ASN A 69 -14.99 -3.69 2.66
N SER A 70 -14.04 -3.54 1.74
CA SER A 70 -14.01 -4.31 0.49
C SER A 70 -13.87 -5.81 0.75
N ASN A 71 -13.00 -6.21 1.67
CA ASN A 71 -12.84 -7.60 2.07
C ASN A 71 -14.12 -8.18 2.70
N GLN A 72 -14.86 -7.38 3.49
CA GLN A 72 -16.15 -7.81 4.03
C GLN A 72 -17.15 -8.07 2.89
N THR A 73 -17.25 -7.15 1.93
CA THR A 73 -18.13 -7.32 0.75
C THR A 73 -17.77 -8.56 -0.06
N ILE A 74 -16.48 -8.86 -0.22
CA ILE A 74 -16.02 -10.08 -0.89
C ILE A 74 -16.45 -11.34 -0.10
N SER A 75 -16.30 -11.31 1.21
CA SER A 75 -16.72 -12.42 2.09
C SER A 75 -18.21 -12.70 1.97
N ASP A 76 -19.05 -11.65 1.98
CA ASP A 76 -20.50 -11.78 1.84
C ASP A 76 -20.88 -12.32 0.44
N SER A 77 -20.16 -11.87 -0.60
CA SER A 77 -20.34 -12.38 -1.97
C SER A 77 -19.97 -13.86 -2.10
N LEU A 78 -18.90 -14.31 -1.43
CA LEU A 78 -18.49 -15.71 -1.40
C LEU A 78 -19.52 -16.60 -0.69
N GLN A 79 -20.13 -16.12 0.39
CA GLN A 79 -21.23 -16.82 1.04
C GLN A 79 -22.44 -16.99 0.10
N THR A 80 -22.79 -15.94 -0.64
CA THR A 80 -23.86 -15.98 -1.63
C THR A 80 -23.57 -16.99 -2.75
N ILE A 81 -22.34 -16.96 -3.28
CA ILE A 81 -21.90 -17.92 -4.31
C ILE A 81 -21.95 -19.36 -3.79
N SER A 82 -21.56 -19.60 -2.53
CA SER A 82 -21.64 -20.92 -1.92
C SER A 82 -23.09 -21.43 -1.85
N ALA A 83 -24.01 -20.58 -1.38
CA ALA A 83 -25.43 -20.93 -1.31
C ALA A 83 -26.03 -21.23 -2.69
N VAL A 84 -25.74 -20.39 -3.70
CA VAL A 84 -26.17 -20.62 -5.09
C VAL A 84 -25.57 -21.91 -5.67
N SER A 85 -24.33 -22.25 -5.32
CA SER A 85 -23.68 -23.48 -5.76
C SER A 85 -24.34 -24.74 -5.15
N GLU A 86 -24.74 -24.66 -3.90
CA GLU A 86 -25.51 -25.75 -3.25
C GLU A 86 -26.89 -25.92 -3.91
N GLU A 87 -27.61 -24.83 -4.18
CA GLU A 87 -28.90 -24.85 -4.87
C GLU A 87 -28.77 -25.43 -6.29
N LEU A 88 -27.75 -25.00 -7.03
CA LEU A 88 -27.44 -25.52 -8.37
C LEU A 88 -27.17 -27.04 -8.35
N THR A 89 -26.44 -27.50 -7.34
CA THR A 89 -26.18 -28.95 -7.17
C THR A 89 -27.46 -29.72 -6.90
N ALA A 90 -28.36 -29.20 -6.08
CA ALA A 90 -29.65 -29.80 -5.81
C ALA A 90 -30.54 -29.88 -7.08
N HIS A 91 -30.61 -28.78 -7.84
CA HIS A 91 -31.34 -28.73 -9.12
C HIS A 91 -30.75 -29.67 -10.18
N ALA A 92 -29.42 -29.79 -10.23
CA ALA A 92 -28.78 -30.78 -11.12
C ALA A 92 -29.18 -32.21 -10.76
N SER A 93 -29.24 -32.52 -9.48
CA SER A 93 -29.71 -33.84 -9.02
C SER A 93 -31.18 -34.11 -9.38
N GLU A 94 -32.06 -33.13 -9.13
CA GLU A 94 -33.49 -33.22 -9.52
C GLU A 94 -33.67 -33.43 -11.03
N THR A 95 -32.82 -32.72 -11.83
CA THR A 95 -32.85 -32.86 -13.29
C THR A 95 -32.42 -34.28 -13.71
N MET A 96 -31.38 -34.82 -13.09
CA MET A 96 -30.94 -36.21 -13.36
C MET A 96 -32.02 -37.25 -12.98
N ASP A 97 -32.71 -37.04 -11.87
CA ASP A 97 -33.81 -37.93 -11.45
C ASP A 97 -34.98 -37.87 -12.45
N ALA A 98 -35.36 -36.67 -12.91
CA ALA A 98 -36.38 -36.47 -13.93
C ALA A 98 -36.00 -37.15 -15.28
N GLU A 99 -34.70 -37.04 -15.68
CA GLU A 99 -34.17 -37.68 -16.89
C GLU A 99 -34.26 -39.23 -16.78
N THR A 100 -33.97 -39.75 -15.61
CA THR A 100 -34.14 -41.21 -15.32
C THR A 100 -35.58 -41.66 -15.49
N VAL A 101 -36.55 -40.96 -14.91
CA VAL A 101 -37.97 -41.24 -15.07
C VAL A 101 -38.40 -41.12 -16.53
N ASN A 102 -37.97 -40.12 -17.25
CA ASN A 102 -38.25 -39.96 -18.68
C ASN A 102 -37.74 -41.16 -19.50
N THR A 103 -36.54 -41.64 -19.18
CA THR A 103 -35.95 -42.82 -19.83
C THR A 103 -36.83 -44.07 -19.59
N GLU A 104 -37.29 -44.33 -18.38
CA GLU A 104 -38.16 -45.42 -18.04
C GLU A 104 -39.53 -45.37 -18.78
N ILE A 105 -40.08 -44.14 -18.88
CA ILE A 105 -41.32 -43.91 -19.65
C ILE A 105 -41.09 -44.23 -21.13
N LEU A 106 -39.99 -43.78 -21.73
CA LEU A 106 -39.67 -44.08 -23.13
C LEU A 106 -39.47 -45.56 -23.39
N GLU A 107 -38.81 -46.30 -22.49
CA GLU A 107 -38.69 -47.77 -22.57
C GLU A 107 -40.06 -48.44 -22.50
N THR A 108 -40.92 -47.98 -21.60
CA THR A 108 -42.30 -48.50 -21.47
C THR A 108 -43.12 -48.26 -22.76
N ILE A 109 -43.03 -47.08 -23.35
CA ILE A 109 -43.70 -46.75 -24.61
C ILE A 109 -43.15 -47.64 -25.74
N ALA A 110 -41.84 -47.79 -25.85
CA ALA A 110 -41.21 -48.64 -26.86
C ALA A 110 -41.66 -50.09 -26.75
N ALA A 111 -41.74 -50.64 -25.53
CA ALA A 111 -42.26 -52.01 -25.28
C ALA A 111 -43.74 -52.17 -25.69
N LYS A 112 -44.59 -51.17 -25.37
CA LYS A 112 -46.00 -51.16 -25.76
C LYS A 112 -46.19 -51.08 -27.28
N MET A 113 -45.40 -50.22 -27.94
CA MET A 113 -45.41 -50.11 -29.41
C MET A 113 -45.03 -51.44 -30.09
N LYS A 114 -43.95 -52.04 -29.58
CA LYS A 114 -43.54 -53.40 -30.08
C LYS A 114 -44.63 -54.44 -29.94
N SER A 115 -45.29 -54.44 -28.79
CA SER A 115 -46.42 -55.38 -28.57
C SER A 115 -47.61 -55.12 -29.51
N LEU A 116 -47.90 -53.84 -29.78
CA LEU A 116 -48.97 -53.43 -30.71
C LEU A 116 -48.61 -53.86 -32.16
N VAL A 117 -47.40 -53.63 -32.60
CA VAL A 117 -46.96 -54.08 -33.94
C VAL A 117 -47.13 -55.65 -34.08
N GLN A 118 -46.66 -56.38 -33.09
CA GLN A 118 -46.83 -57.87 -33.08
C GLN A 118 -48.30 -58.34 -33.07
N TYR A 119 -49.15 -57.53 -32.46
CA TYR A 119 -50.62 -57.87 -32.48
C TYR A 119 -51.20 -57.63 -33.87
N ILE A 120 -50.83 -56.54 -34.56
CA ILE A 120 -51.29 -56.23 -35.89
C ILE A 120 -50.78 -57.26 -36.91
N GLU A 121 -49.54 -57.71 -36.80
CA GLU A 121 -48.94 -58.70 -37.69
C GLU A 121 -49.54 -60.09 -37.60
N LYS A 122 -50.27 -60.35 -36.49
CA LYS A 122 -50.96 -61.67 -36.27
C LYS A 122 -52.42 -61.70 -36.72
N GLN A 123 -52.92 -60.54 -37.13
CA GLN A 123 -54.28 -60.43 -37.68
C GLN A 123 -54.26 -60.60 -39.21
#